data_2fa6d59f79cf089ff2f783b535f13d34
#
_entry.id   2fa6d59f79cf089ff2f783b535f13d34
#
_cell.length_a   1.000
_cell.length_b   1.000
_cell.length_c   1.000
_cell.angle_alpha   90.00
_cell.angle_beta   90.00
_cell.angle_gamma   90.00
#
_symmetry.space_group_name_H-M   'P 1'
#
loop_
_entity.id
_entity.type
_entity.pdbx_description
1 polymer ?
#
loop_
_entity_poly.entity_id
_entity_poly.type
_entity_poly.pdbx_seq_one_letter_code
_entity_poly.pdbx_strand_id
1 'polypeptide(L)'
;KADIKIIKEPKNIAEQRYVTEVISFYDPSGNKHEAFYGPELSNEKFKPGRPISGFRTGTLGMGHIVLNVEKLDNTQWFFQDVLGFRLSDYMLKPFKAYFFHTNQRHHSIALIETGENKIHHLMIELYSLDDVGQCYDIALSKENRIGTTFGRHINDNMTSFYSYSPSDFLFEYGWGGRTIDVDNWEPEEVIYGPSLWGHDRLWMPDDQLKQAQKVRSMAAENNVRIPVNVMPGNYNIGVGECPWWNLNLKK
;
A
#
# COMPACT_ATOMS: atom_id res chain seq x y z
N LYS A 1 -12.50 -26.56 -9.53
CA LYS A 1 -13.23 -25.60 -8.65
C LYS A 1 -12.58 -25.70 -7.29
N ALA A 2 -12.12 -24.58 -6.77
CA ALA A 2 -11.56 -24.51 -5.43
C ALA A 2 -12.68 -24.74 -4.40
N ASP A 3 -12.48 -25.63 -3.45
CA ASP A 3 -13.42 -25.90 -2.36
C ASP A 3 -13.18 -24.89 -1.22
N ILE A 4 -13.62 -23.64 -1.45
CA ILE A 4 -13.50 -22.56 -0.47
C ILE A 4 -14.75 -22.57 0.40
N LYS A 5 -14.57 -22.80 1.69
CA LYS A 5 -15.66 -22.71 2.66
C LYS A 5 -16.06 -21.25 2.89
N ILE A 6 -17.27 -20.91 2.46
CA ILE A 6 -17.85 -19.59 2.70
C ILE A 6 -18.72 -19.65 3.95
N ILE A 7 -18.54 -18.67 4.85
CA ILE A 7 -19.32 -18.51 6.08
C ILE A 7 -20.18 -17.25 5.92
N LYS A 8 -21.49 -17.39 5.95
CA LYS A 8 -22.39 -16.26 6.07
C LYS A 8 -22.35 -15.78 7.52
N GLU A 9 -21.83 -14.59 7.74
CA GLU A 9 -21.71 -14.05 9.09
C GLU A 9 -23.08 -13.62 9.64
N PRO A 10 -23.30 -13.73 10.95
CA PRO A 10 -24.55 -13.32 11.59
C PRO A 10 -24.75 -11.80 11.52
N LYS A 11 -26.00 -11.35 11.69
CA LYS A 11 -26.41 -9.94 11.54
C LYS A 11 -25.62 -8.98 12.44
N ASN A 12 -25.29 -9.38 13.67
CA ASN A 12 -24.52 -8.56 14.59
C ASN A 12 -23.09 -8.28 14.11
N ILE A 13 -22.49 -9.15 13.30
CA ILE A 13 -21.19 -8.90 12.66
C ILE A 13 -21.35 -7.88 11.52
N ALA A 14 -22.39 -8.01 10.69
CA ALA A 14 -22.69 -7.02 9.65
C ALA A 14 -22.93 -5.62 10.25
N GLU A 15 -23.68 -5.54 11.36
CA GLU A 15 -23.91 -4.30 12.11
C GLU A 15 -22.61 -3.69 12.64
N GLN A 16 -21.70 -4.49 13.19
CA GLN A 16 -20.37 -4.04 13.66
C GLN A 16 -19.48 -3.53 12.52
N ARG A 17 -19.71 -4.00 11.28
CA ARG A 17 -18.99 -3.57 10.08
C ARG A 17 -19.68 -2.41 9.37
N TYR A 18 -20.85 -1.98 9.84
CA TYR A 18 -21.67 -0.97 9.17
C TYR A 18 -21.99 -1.35 7.73
N VAL A 19 -22.40 -2.61 7.51
CA VAL A 19 -22.75 -3.16 6.19
C VAL A 19 -24.08 -3.93 6.27
N THR A 20 -24.75 -4.12 5.12
CA THR A 20 -26.01 -4.86 5.07
C THR A 20 -25.79 -6.36 5.26
N GLU A 21 -24.81 -6.93 4.59
CA GLU A 21 -24.42 -8.34 4.71
C GLU A 21 -22.90 -8.48 4.59
N VAL A 22 -22.37 -9.52 5.24
CA VAL A 22 -20.96 -9.91 5.15
C VAL A 22 -20.82 -11.43 5.15
N ILE A 23 -19.94 -11.90 4.30
CA ILE A 23 -19.47 -13.29 4.29
C ILE A 23 -18.00 -13.31 4.65
N SER A 24 -17.53 -14.39 5.23
CA SER A 24 -16.10 -14.60 5.47
C SER A 24 -15.62 -15.91 4.90
N PHE A 25 -14.33 -15.97 4.59
CA PHE A 25 -13.62 -17.12 4.09
C PHE A 25 -12.13 -16.98 4.41
N TYR A 26 -11.37 -18.05 4.23
CA TYR A 26 -9.94 -18.05 4.49
C TYR A 26 -9.16 -18.29 3.21
N ASP A 27 -8.05 -17.57 3.06
CA ASP A 27 -7.07 -17.86 2.02
C ASP A 27 -6.21 -19.10 2.39
N PRO A 28 -5.41 -19.64 1.45
CA PRO A 28 -4.54 -20.80 1.74
C PRO A 28 -3.47 -20.54 2.81
N SER A 29 -3.16 -19.28 3.11
CA SER A 29 -2.23 -18.88 4.18
C SER A 29 -2.91 -18.73 5.55
N GLY A 30 -4.24 -18.95 5.63
CA GLY A 30 -5.03 -18.86 6.84
C GLY A 30 -5.49 -17.46 7.22
N ASN A 31 -5.32 -16.46 6.35
CA ASN A 31 -5.87 -15.13 6.59
C ASN A 31 -7.39 -15.13 6.39
N LYS A 32 -8.12 -14.58 7.34
CA LYS A 32 -9.57 -14.36 7.21
C LYS A 32 -9.84 -13.15 6.33
N HIS A 33 -10.63 -13.37 5.29
CA HIS A 33 -11.16 -12.33 4.41
C HIS A 33 -12.64 -12.12 4.68
N GLU A 34 -13.11 -10.89 4.53
CA GLU A 34 -14.53 -10.53 4.60
C GLU A 34 -14.91 -9.86 3.28
N ALA A 35 -15.98 -10.34 2.65
CA ALA A 35 -16.62 -9.67 1.52
C ALA A 35 -18.00 -9.19 1.98
N PHE A 36 -18.33 -7.94 1.67
CA PHE A 36 -19.54 -7.30 2.18
C PHE A 36 -20.35 -6.64 1.07
N TYR A 37 -21.61 -6.41 1.38
CA TYR A 37 -22.55 -5.68 0.53
C TYR A 37 -23.23 -4.56 1.32
N GLY A 38 -23.51 -3.43 0.63
CA GLY A 38 -24.30 -2.33 1.17
C GLY A 38 -23.64 -1.64 2.38
N PRO A 39 -22.46 -1.01 2.21
CA PRO A 39 -21.82 -0.25 3.29
C PRO A 39 -22.66 0.97 3.64
N GLU A 40 -22.73 1.29 4.93
CA GLU A 40 -23.27 2.56 5.41
C GLU A 40 -22.34 3.70 4.99
N LEU A 41 -22.91 4.74 4.39
CA LEU A 41 -22.15 5.92 3.97
C LEU A 41 -22.49 7.08 4.90
N SER A 42 -21.47 7.68 5.50
CA SER A 42 -21.63 8.91 6.27
C SER A 42 -21.78 10.12 5.34
N ASN A 43 -22.73 11.00 5.65
CA ASN A 43 -22.85 12.31 5.03
C ASN A 43 -21.90 13.36 5.65
N GLU A 44 -21.23 13.01 6.73
CA GLU A 44 -20.28 13.91 7.38
C GLU A 44 -18.93 13.85 6.67
N LYS A 45 -18.31 15.02 6.51
CA LYS A 45 -16.93 15.10 6.00
C LYS A 45 -15.98 14.46 7.01
N PHE A 46 -15.05 13.66 6.50
CA PHE A 46 -13.96 13.13 7.33
C PHE A 46 -13.19 14.27 8.00
N LYS A 47 -13.00 14.16 9.31
CA LYS A 47 -12.24 15.10 10.13
C LYS A 47 -10.98 14.41 10.64
N PRO A 48 -9.81 14.64 10.03
CA PRO A 48 -8.57 14.03 10.49
C PRO A 48 -8.19 14.56 11.88
N GLY A 49 -7.49 13.74 12.65
CA GLY A 49 -7.02 14.11 13.99
C GLY A 49 -5.94 15.20 14.00
N ARG A 50 -5.36 15.51 12.85
CA ARG A 50 -4.49 16.67 12.59
C ARG A 50 -4.77 17.21 11.20
N PRO A 51 -4.42 18.49 10.89
CA PRO A 51 -4.59 19.05 9.56
C PRO A 51 -3.72 18.30 8.53
N ILE A 52 -4.37 17.57 7.62
CA ILE A 52 -3.78 16.89 6.48
C ILE A 52 -4.66 17.11 5.25
N SER A 53 -4.12 16.94 4.06
CA SER A 53 -4.84 17.09 2.79
C SER A 53 -5.94 16.02 2.58
N GLY A 54 -5.91 14.95 3.37
CA GLY A 54 -6.83 13.81 3.28
C GLY A 54 -6.20 12.60 2.60
N PHE A 55 -6.98 11.52 2.55
CA PHE A 55 -6.56 10.24 1.98
C PHE A 55 -7.11 10.05 0.57
N ARG A 56 -6.24 9.60 -0.34
CA ARG A 56 -6.60 9.26 -1.71
C ARG A 56 -7.26 7.88 -1.75
N THR A 57 -8.58 7.87 -1.74
CA THR A 57 -9.44 6.69 -1.65
C THR A 57 -10.46 6.64 -2.80
N GLY A 58 -11.74 6.43 -2.53
CA GLY A 58 -12.80 6.35 -3.53
C GLY A 58 -12.70 5.09 -4.37
N THR A 59 -12.71 5.21 -5.69
CA THR A 59 -12.61 4.09 -6.63
C THR A 59 -11.28 3.33 -6.56
N LEU A 60 -10.27 3.91 -5.92
CA LEU A 60 -8.96 3.28 -5.71
C LEU A 60 -8.91 2.42 -4.44
N GLY A 61 -9.99 2.38 -3.65
CA GLY A 61 -10.00 1.72 -2.34
C GLY A 61 -9.18 2.48 -1.30
N MET A 62 -9.04 1.90 -0.11
CA MET A 62 -8.35 2.53 1.03
C MET A 62 -6.85 2.75 0.78
N GLY A 63 -6.22 1.82 0.11
CA GLY A 63 -4.79 1.76 -0.16
C GLY A 63 -4.44 0.36 -0.66
N HIS A 64 -3.36 -0.21 -0.10
CA HIS A 64 -3.06 -1.63 -0.32
C HIS A 64 -2.65 -2.34 0.97
N ILE A 65 -2.73 -3.66 0.96
CA ILE A 65 -2.21 -4.52 2.01
C ILE A 65 -1.11 -5.41 1.42
N VAL A 66 -0.06 -5.66 2.19
CA VAL A 66 0.97 -6.64 1.84
C VAL A 66 1.02 -7.74 2.87
N LEU A 67 0.95 -8.98 2.38
CA LEU A 67 1.01 -10.19 3.17
C LEU A 67 2.35 -10.89 2.95
N ASN A 68 2.99 -11.26 4.03
CA ASN A 68 4.00 -12.31 4.00
C ASN A 68 3.28 -13.65 3.86
N VAL A 69 3.79 -14.51 2.99
CA VAL A 69 3.27 -15.87 2.80
C VAL A 69 4.41 -16.88 2.88
N GLU A 70 4.09 -18.08 3.32
CA GLU A 70 5.08 -19.15 3.39
C GLU A 70 5.63 -19.48 1.99
N LYS A 71 4.72 -19.63 1.01
CA LYS A 71 5.06 -19.86 -0.41
C LYS A 71 4.04 -19.17 -1.31
N LEU A 72 4.52 -18.45 -2.31
CA LEU A 72 3.67 -17.76 -3.29
C LEU A 72 2.79 -18.73 -4.07
N ASP A 73 3.35 -19.82 -4.57
CA ASP A 73 2.64 -20.81 -5.40
C ASP A 73 1.41 -21.40 -4.70
N ASN A 74 1.40 -21.42 -3.37
CA ASN A 74 0.27 -21.93 -2.60
C ASN A 74 -0.86 -20.91 -2.46
N THR A 75 -0.60 -19.61 -2.65
CA THR A 75 -1.54 -18.53 -2.28
C THR A 75 -1.97 -17.69 -3.48
N GLN A 76 -1.09 -17.46 -4.47
CA GLN A 76 -1.37 -16.56 -5.60
C GLN A 76 -2.64 -16.92 -6.38
N TRP A 77 -2.86 -18.21 -6.66
CA TRP A 77 -4.03 -18.70 -7.42
C TRP A 77 -5.35 -18.30 -6.76
N PHE A 78 -5.36 -18.22 -5.43
CA PHE A 78 -6.55 -17.82 -4.69
C PHE A 78 -6.97 -16.39 -5.05
N PHE A 79 -6.01 -15.46 -5.10
CA PHE A 79 -6.31 -14.09 -5.49
C PHE A 79 -6.64 -13.96 -6.97
N GLN A 80 -5.97 -14.68 -7.85
CA GLN A 80 -6.20 -14.61 -9.30
C GLN A 80 -7.45 -15.39 -9.72
N ASP A 81 -7.51 -16.68 -9.39
CA ASP A 81 -8.51 -17.59 -9.97
C ASP A 81 -9.82 -17.61 -9.18
N VAL A 82 -9.79 -17.31 -7.87
CA VAL A 82 -10.98 -17.29 -7.01
C VAL A 82 -11.53 -15.89 -6.85
N LEU A 83 -10.67 -14.91 -6.52
CA LEU A 83 -11.10 -13.54 -6.27
C LEU A 83 -11.04 -12.63 -7.50
N GLY A 84 -10.45 -13.07 -8.61
CA GLY A 84 -10.40 -12.32 -9.86
C GLY A 84 -9.43 -11.13 -9.87
N PHE A 85 -8.44 -11.13 -8.98
CA PHE A 85 -7.39 -10.13 -9.01
C PHE A 85 -6.48 -10.35 -10.23
N ARG A 86 -6.00 -9.26 -10.81
CA ARG A 86 -5.06 -9.32 -11.94
C ARG A 86 -3.66 -8.97 -11.48
N LEU A 87 -2.66 -9.65 -12.05
CA LEU A 87 -1.26 -9.36 -11.76
C LEU A 87 -0.90 -7.98 -12.29
N SER A 88 -0.25 -7.16 -11.46
CA SER A 88 0.28 -5.86 -11.86
C SER A 88 1.75 -5.95 -12.24
N ASP A 89 2.55 -6.46 -11.32
CA ASP A 89 3.97 -6.69 -11.49
C ASP A 89 4.41 -7.86 -10.62
N TYR A 90 5.62 -8.32 -10.86
CA TYR A 90 6.24 -9.35 -10.03
C TYR A 90 7.74 -9.10 -9.87
N MET A 91 8.29 -9.65 -8.82
CA MET A 91 9.74 -9.63 -8.54
C MET A 91 10.18 -11.04 -8.16
N LEU A 92 11.28 -11.51 -8.75
CA LEU A 92 11.85 -12.82 -8.47
C LEU A 92 13.13 -12.72 -7.63
N LYS A 93 13.81 -11.56 -7.67
CA LYS A 93 15.03 -11.27 -6.92
C LYS A 93 15.00 -9.83 -6.40
N PRO A 94 15.53 -9.57 -5.19
CA PRO A 94 16.25 -10.46 -4.26
C PRO A 94 15.33 -11.40 -3.47
N PHE A 95 14.02 -11.23 -3.53
CA PHE A 95 12.98 -12.09 -2.95
C PHE A 95 11.80 -12.16 -3.90
N LYS A 96 10.96 -13.17 -3.78
CA LYS A 96 9.77 -13.29 -4.61
C LYS A 96 8.63 -12.45 -4.03
N ALA A 97 8.01 -11.63 -4.89
CA ALA A 97 6.83 -10.87 -4.57
C ALA A 97 5.92 -10.73 -5.80
N TYR A 98 4.61 -10.80 -5.60
CA TYR A 98 3.60 -10.58 -6.62
C TYR A 98 2.64 -9.49 -6.18
N PHE A 99 2.33 -8.57 -7.11
CA PHE A 99 1.48 -7.41 -6.88
C PHE A 99 0.21 -7.54 -7.71
N PHE A 100 -0.97 -7.35 -7.10
CA PHE A 100 -2.24 -7.59 -7.76
C PHE A 100 -3.18 -6.38 -7.61
N HIS A 101 -3.93 -6.11 -8.68
CA HIS A 101 -4.94 -5.05 -8.70
C HIS A 101 -6.36 -5.57 -8.93
N THR A 102 -7.34 -4.77 -8.53
CA THR A 102 -8.77 -4.92 -8.82
C THR A 102 -9.38 -3.64 -9.39
N ASN A 103 -8.60 -2.56 -9.41
CA ASN A 103 -9.00 -1.24 -9.87
C ASN A 103 -7.75 -0.52 -10.44
N GLN A 104 -7.85 0.78 -10.69
CA GLN A 104 -6.75 1.57 -11.26
C GLN A 104 -5.56 1.82 -10.31
N ARG A 105 -5.64 1.49 -9.01
CA ARG A 105 -4.46 1.48 -8.14
C ARG A 105 -3.50 0.39 -8.63
N HIS A 106 -2.21 0.71 -8.75
CA HIS A 106 -1.22 -0.25 -9.26
C HIS A 106 -1.33 -1.62 -8.58
N HIS A 107 -1.54 -1.64 -7.28
CA HIS A 107 -1.90 -2.87 -6.57
C HIS A 107 -2.77 -2.58 -5.35
N SER A 108 -3.70 -3.48 -5.08
CA SER A 108 -4.57 -3.49 -3.89
C SER A 108 -4.07 -4.49 -2.85
N ILE A 109 -3.37 -5.53 -3.31
CA ILE A 109 -2.70 -6.51 -2.46
C ILE A 109 -1.37 -6.92 -3.07
N ALA A 110 -0.39 -7.22 -2.23
CA ALA A 110 0.83 -7.89 -2.64
C ALA A 110 1.15 -9.05 -1.70
N LEU A 111 1.80 -10.07 -2.24
CA LEU A 111 2.27 -11.26 -1.53
C LEU A 111 3.79 -11.30 -1.60
N ILE A 112 4.44 -11.49 -0.46
CA ILE A 112 5.91 -11.66 -0.36
C ILE A 112 6.21 -13.03 0.22
N GLU A 113 7.01 -13.84 -0.49
CA GLU A 113 7.47 -15.14 0.02
C GLU A 113 8.57 -14.94 1.06
N THR A 114 8.24 -15.23 2.32
CA THR A 114 9.16 -15.09 3.46
C THR A 114 9.30 -16.35 4.29
N GLY A 115 8.50 -17.38 3.99
CA GLY A 115 8.42 -18.58 4.81
C GLY A 115 7.50 -18.43 6.05
N GLU A 116 6.81 -17.31 6.19
CA GLU A 116 5.90 -17.02 7.30
C GLU A 116 4.60 -16.41 6.77
N ASN A 117 3.49 -16.66 7.48
CA ASN A 117 2.19 -16.08 7.17
C ASN A 117 1.87 -14.96 8.18
N LYS A 118 1.92 -13.70 7.74
CA LYS A 118 1.56 -12.53 8.56
C LYS A 118 1.30 -11.30 7.71
N ILE A 119 0.65 -10.29 8.28
CA ILE A 119 0.54 -8.97 7.66
C ILE A 119 1.93 -8.31 7.70
N HIS A 120 2.44 -7.87 6.54
CA HIS A 120 3.67 -7.08 6.45
C HIS A 120 3.35 -5.60 6.70
N HIS A 121 2.48 -5.02 5.90
CA HIS A 121 2.06 -3.63 6.07
C HIS A 121 0.71 -3.33 5.45
N LEU A 122 0.15 -2.21 5.89
CA LEU A 122 -0.98 -1.54 5.29
C LEU A 122 -0.52 -0.17 4.77
N MET A 123 -0.76 0.12 3.50
CA MET A 123 -0.44 1.41 2.89
C MET A 123 -1.66 2.32 2.86
N ILE A 124 -1.46 3.58 3.21
CA ILE A 124 -2.42 4.67 3.04
C ILE A 124 -1.77 5.82 2.26
N GLU A 125 -2.49 6.35 1.27
CA GLU A 125 -1.99 7.37 0.37
C GLU A 125 -2.64 8.73 0.64
N LEU A 126 -1.81 9.78 0.71
CA LEU A 126 -2.25 11.16 0.93
C LEU A 126 -2.21 11.96 -0.37
N TYR A 127 -2.92 13.09 -0.37
CA TYR A 127 -2.92 14.01 -1.51
C TYR A 127 -1.69 14.93 -1.55
N SER A 128 -0.98 15.12 -0.43
CA SER A 128 0.19 15.99 -0.34
C SER A 128 1.45 15.25 0.10
N LEU A 129 2.55 15.48 -0.62
CA LEU A 129 3.88 15.01 -0.22
C LEU A 129 4.31 15.63 1.12
N ASP A 130 3.92 16.89 1.39
CA ASP A 130 4.27 17.55 2.64
C ASP A 130 3.62 16.87 3.85
N ASP A 131 2.41 16.33 3.71
CA ASP A 131 1.79 15.54 4.78
C ASP A 131 2.60 14.27 5.11
N VAL A 132 3.18 13.64 4.08
CA VAL A 132 4.05 12.47 4.27
C VAL A 132 5.36 12.89 4.93
N GLY A 133 6.00 13.96 4.45
CA GLY A 133 7.25 14.50 5.03
C GLY A 133 7.08 14.91 6.49
N GLN A 134 6.05 15.67 6.79
CA GLN A 134 5.74 16.09 8.18
C GLN A 134 5.43 14.90 9.09
N CYS A 135 4.73 13.87 8.57
CA CYS A 135 4.49 12.65 9.33
C CYS A 135 5.79 11.88 9.58
N TYR A 136 6.71 11.87 8.62
CA TYR A 136 8.03 11.28 8.79
C TYR A 136 8.82 11.97 9.91
N ASP A 137 8.85 13.31 9.94
CA ASP A 137 9.49 14.07 11.02
C ASP A 137 8.88 13.76 12.39
N ILE A 138 7.53 13.66 12.46
CA ILE A 138 6.84 13.28 13.70
C ILE A 138 7.23 11.85 14.13
N ALA A 139 7.34 10.92 13.18
CA ALA A 139 7.73 9.55 13.48
C ALA A 139 9.20 9.45 13.92
N LEU A 140 10.11 10.21 13.28
CA LEU A 140 11.53 10.31 13.67
C LEU A 140 11.70 10.86 15.09
N SER A 141 10.81 11.73 15.56
CA SER A 141 10.86 12.25 16.94
C SER A 141 10.52 11.21 18.01
N LYS A 142 10.10 10.01 17.62
CA LYS A 142 9.73 8.89 18.50
C LYS A 142 10.74 7.77 18.30
N GLU A 143 11.32 7.31 19.42
CA GLU A 143 12.24 6.18 19.39
C GLU A 143 11.59 4.93 18.78
N ASN A 144 12.35 4.22 17.96
CA ASN A 144 11.94 2.96 17.31
C ASN A 144 10.60 3.01 16.55
N ARG A 145 10.18 4.18 16.07
CA ARG A 145 8.92 4.31 15.32
C ARG A 145 9.10 4.01 13.83
N ILE A 146 10.26 4.30 13.25
CA ILE A 146 10.54 4.08 11.83
C ILE A 146 11.02 2.64 11.61
N GLY A 147 10.32 1.90 10.77
CA GLY A 147 10.74 0.56 10.29
C GLY A 147 11.54 0.64 8.99
N THR A 148 11.10 1.52 8.06
CA THR A 148 11.77 1.76 6.77
C THR A 148 11.83 3.25 6.51
N THR A 149 13.00 3.73 6.12
CA THR A 149 13.24 5.17 5.89
C THR A 149 12.45 5.70 4.70
N PHE A 150 12.41 7.02 4.57
CA PHE A 150 11.78 7.68 3.44
C PHE A 150 12.46 7.27 2.12
N GLY A 151 11.67 6.94 1.11
CA GLY A 151 12.14 6.45 -0.18
C GLY A 151 11.06 6.45 -1.24
N ARG A 152 11.40 5.88 -2.41
CA ARG A 152 10.48 5.78 -3.54
C ARG A 152 10.51 4.40 -4.18
N HIS A 153 9.33 3.81 -4.35
CA HIS A 153 9.17 2.54 -5.05
C HIS A 153 9.34 2.68 -6.56
N ILE A 154 9.83 1.60 -7.18
CA ILE A 154 10.09 1.59 -8.62
C ILE A 154 8.86 1.17 -9.43
N ASN A 155 8.02 0.31 -8.90
CA ASN A 155 6.88 -0.27 -9.60
C ASN A 155 5.62 0.61 -9.54
N ASP A 156 5.20 1.05 -8.38
CA ASP A 156 3.99 1.86 -8.19
C ASP A 156 4.27 3.37 -8.05
N ASN A 157 5.55 3.79 -8.10
CA ASN A 157 6.02 5.17 -7.97
C ASN A 157 5.76 5.81 -6.59
N MET A 158 5.25 5.05 -5.62
CA MET A 158 4.93 5.57 -4.28
C MET A 158 6.16 6.12 -3.60
N THR A 159 6.07 7.36 -3.12
CA THR A 159 7.04 7.99 -2.25
C THR A 159 6.52 7.89 -0.83
N SER A 160 7.22 7.15 0.04
CA SER A 160 6.68 6.72 1.32
C SER A 160 7.75 6.47 2.37
N PHE A 161 7.31 6.18 3.58
CA PHE A 161 8.09 5.59 4.66
C PHE A 161 7.23 4.60 5.44
N TYR A 162 7.85 3.76 6.27
CA TYR A 162 7.11 2.77 7.06
C TYR A 162 7.30 3.00 8.55
N SER A 163 6.19 3.03 9.26
CA SER A 163 6.15 3.21 10.71
C SER A 163 5.58 1.96 11.38
N TYR A 164 6.17 1.56 12.50
CA TYR A 164 5.61 0.48 13.32
C TYR A 164 4.24 0.85 13.87
N SER A 165 3.28 -0.06 13.72
CA SER A 165 1.97 0.01 14.37
C SER A 165 2.02 -0.62 15.77
N PRO A 166 1.03 -0.34 16.63
CA PRO A 166 0.88 -1.08 17.90
C PRO A 166 0.48 -2.55 17.73
N SER A 167 0.11 -2.97 16.51
CA SER A 167 -0.46 -4.30 16.19
C SER A 167 0.50 -5.20 15.43
N ASP A 168 1.80 -4.98 15.57
CA ASP A 168 2.88 -5.81 15.02
C ASP A 168 2.90 -5.94 13.49
N PHE A 169 2.42 -4.91 12.79
CA PHE A 169 2.61 -4.73 11.36
C PHE A 169 2.99 -3.27 11.08
N LEU A 170 3.49 -2.99 9.88
CA LEU A 170 3.90 -1.65 9.49
C LEU A 170 2.75 -0.88 8.84
N PHE A 171 2.71 0.43 9.06
CA PHE A 171 1.98 1.36 8.20
C PHE A 171 2.94 2.01 7.21
N GLU A 172 2.65 1.85 5.93
CA GLU A 172 3.26 2.64 4.87
C GLU A 172 2.43 3.91 4.67
N TYR A 173 3.07 5.05 4.84
CA TYR A 173 2.45 6.37 4.71
C TYR A 173 3.03 7.04 3.47
N GLY A 174 2.24 7.21 2.42
CA GLY A 174 2.76 7.50 1.10
C GLY A 174 1.99 8.54 0.29
N TRP A 175 2.64 8.96 -0.80
CA TRP A 175 2.13 9.91 -1.77
C TRP A 175 2.61 9.56 -3.18
N GLY A 176 1.80 9.88 -4.18
CA GLY A 176 2.21 9.90 -5.58
C GLY A 176 2.21 8.53 -6.26
N GLY A 177 1.44 7.57 -5.73
CA GLY A 177 1.25 6.28 -6.38
C GLY A 177 0.65 6.41 -7.77
N ARG A 178 1.18 5.63 -8.73
CA ARG A 178 0.65 5.61 -10.10
C ARG A 178 -0.71 4.93 -10.17
N THR A 179 -1.52 5.37 -11.10
CA THR A 179 -2.67 4.60 -11.59
C THR A 179 -2.30 3.89 -12.88
N ILE A 180 -2.95 2.76 -13.13
CA ILE A 180 -2.76 1.92 -14.31
C ILE A 180 -4.04 1.89 -15.15
N ASP A 181 -3.88 1.66 -16.45
CA ASP A 181 -4.99 1.32 -17.33
C ASP A 181 -5.27 -0.18 -17.18
N VAL A 182 -6.29 -0.50 -16.39
CA VAL A 182 -6.60 -1.89 -16.02
C VAL A 182 -6.95 -2.80 -17.21
N ASP A 183 -7.34 -2.24 -18.35
CA ASP A 183 -7.72 -3.02 -19.52
C ASP A 183 -6.52 -3.34 -20.42
N ASN A 184 -5.49 -2.50 -20.39
CA ASN A 184 -4.31 -2.60 -21.25
C ASN A 184 -2.99 -2.78 -20.47
N TRP A 185 -3.07 -3.04 -19.16
CA TRP A 185 -1.88 -3.23 -18.33
C TRP A 185 -1.26 -4.60 -18.55
N GLU A 186 0.03 -4.62 -18.87
CA GLU A 186 0.84 -5.83 -18.98
C GLU A 186 1.82 -5.90 -17.79
N PRO A 187 1.85 -7.02 -17.06
CA PRO A 187 2.75 -7.19 -15.93
C PRO A 187 4.22 -7.26 -16.35
N GLU A 188 5.10 -6.58 -15.58
CA GLU A 188 6.54 -6.58 -15.82
C GLU A 188 7.32 -7.12 -14.61
N GLU A 189 8.52 -7.67 -14.86
CA GLU A 189 9.44 -8.05 -13.80
C GLU A 189 10.18 -6.85 -13.24
N VAL A 190 10.09 -6.63 -11.94
CA VAL A 190 10.84 -5.60 -11.22
C VAL A 190 12.25 -6.11 -10.90
N ILE A 191 13.22 -5.84 -11.77
CA ILE A 191 14.57 -6.41 -11.71
C ILE A 191 15.55 -5.65 -10.80
N TYR A 192 15.27 -4.39 -10.47
CA TYR A 192 16.13 -3.55 -9.62
C TYR A 192 15.66 -3.49 -8.14
N GLY A 193 14.90 -4.50 -7.72
CA GLY A 193 14.32 -4.52 -6.37
C GLY A 193 13.17 -3.52 -6.19
N PRO A 194 12.58 -3.44 -4.99
CA PRO A 194 11.33 -2.71 -4.78
C PRO A 194 11.47 -1.19 -4.78
N SER A 195 12.69 -0.66 -4.60
CA SER A 195 12.87 0.78 -4.36
C SER A 195 13.89 1.40 -5.31
N LEU A 196 13.54 2.55 -5.90
CA LEU A 196 14.43 3.32 -6.75
C LEU A 196 15.51 4.05 -5.93
N TRP A 197 15.12 4.57 -4.77
CA TRP A 197 16.01 5.21 -3.79
C TRP A 197 15.37 5.18 -2.40
N GLY A 198 16.19 5.37 -1.37
CA GLY A 198 15.74 5.33 0.03
C GLY A 198 15.23 3.94 0.45
N HIS A 199 14.26 3.89 1.34
CA HIS A 199 13.66 2.68 1.89
C HIS A 199 14.68 1.73 2.54
N ASP A 200 15.64 2.30 3.30
CA ASP A 200 16.49 1.48 4.15
C ASP A 200 15.66 0.88 5.27
N ARG A 201 15.66 -0.45 5.33
CA ARG A 201 14.92 -1.22 6.33
C ARG A 201 15.78 -1.32 7.59
N LEU A 202 15.41 -0.58 8.64
CA LEU A 202 16.24 -0.43 9.85
C LEU A 202 16.32 -1.71 10.69
N TRP A 203 15.45 -2.67 10.42
CA TRP A 203 15.45 -3.99 11.05
C TRP A 203 16.29 -5.04 10.30
N MET A 204 16.82 -4.68 9.13
CA MET A 204 17.57 -5.59 8.27
C MET A 204 19.02 -5.71 8.73
N PRO A 205 19.64 -6.90 8.68
CA PRO A 205 21.08 -7.06 8.90
C PRO A 205 21.91 -6.18 7.95
N ASP A 206 23.06 -5.71 8.42
CA ASP A 206 23.92 -4.77 7.68
C ASP A 206 24.35 -5.25 6.30
N ASP A 207 24.61 -6.55 6.15
CA ASP A 207 25.00 -7.15 4.87
C ASP A 207 23.85 -7.12 3.86
N GLN A 208 22.62 -7.39 4.31
CA GLN A 208 21.43 -7.32 3.48
C GLN A 208 21.09 -5.87 3.12
N LEU A 209 21.25 -4.94 4.06
CA LEU A 209 21.07 -3.51 3.81
C LEU A 209 22.06 -3.01 2.75
N LYS A 210 23.34 -3.36 2.85
CA LYS A 210 24.35 -3.04 1.84
C LYS A 210 24.03 -3.65 0.47
N GLN A 211 23.49 -4.87 0.43
CA GLN A 211 23.06 -5.48 -0.82
C GLN A 211 21.88 -4.71 -1.45
N ALA A 212 20.90 -4.30 -0.67
CA ALA A 212 19.78 -3.49 -1.15
C ALA A 212 20.26 -2.12 -1.69
N GLN A 213 21.20 -1.47 -1.00
CA GLN A 213 21.81 -0.22 -1.45
C GLN A 213 22.58 -0.40 -2.76
N LYS A 214 23.31 -1.51 -2.92
CA LYS A 214 24.01 -1.83 -4.17
C LYS A 214 23.05 -1.99 -5.35
N VAL A 215 21.92 -2.66 -5.17
CA VAL A 215 20.90 -2.81 -6.22
C VAL A 215 20.34 -1.45 -6.65
N ARG A 216 20.09 -0.53 -5.72
CA ARG A 216 19.66 0.85 -6.05
C ARG A 216 20.74 1.65 -6.79
N SER A 217 22.01 1.47 -6.40
CA SER A 217 23.15 2.08 -7.13
C SER A 217 23.21 1.57 -8.57
N MET A 218 23.02 0.27 -8.80
CA MET A 218 22.97 -0.31 -10.16
C MET A 218 21.82 0.29 -10.97
N ALA A 219 20.64 0.50 -10.39
CA ALA A 219 19.53 1.17 -11.07
C ALA A 219 19.93 2.61 -11.50
N ALA A 220 20.60 3.35 -10.62
CA ALA A 220 21.08 4.70 -10.92
C ALA A 220 22.13 4.71 -12.03
N GLU A 221 23.11 3.78 -12.01
CA GLU A 221 24.13 3.60 -13.03
C GLU A 221 23.54 3.25 -14.40
N ASN A 222 22.46 2.47 -14.43
CA ASN A 222 21.70 2.14 -15.64
C ASN A 222 20.67 3.22 -16.04
N ASN A 223 20.76 4.40 -15.43
CA ASN A 223 19.89 5.55 -15.72
C ASN A 223 18.39 5.26 -15.56
N VAL A 224 18.02 4.35 -14.65
CA VAL A 224 16.61 4.07 -14.35
C VAL A 224 15.96 5.31 -13.74
N ARG A 225 14.89 5.78 -14.34
CA ARG A 225 14.10 6.93 -13.90
C ARG A 225 12.63 6.60 -14.06
N ILE A 226 11.84 7.07 -13.12
CA ILE A 226 10.38 6.93 -13.18
C ILE A 226 9.74 8.32 -13.12
N PRO A 227 8.62 8.54 -13.83
CA PRO A 227 7.96 9.84 -13.83
C PRO A 227 7.44 10.22 -12.45
N VAL A 228 7.39 11.51 -12.16
CA VAL A 228 6.64 12.02 -11.01
C VAL A 228 5.17 12.09 -11.40
N ASN A 229 4.32 11.39 -10.67
CA ASN A 229 2.89 11.52 -10.83
C ASN A 229 2.42 12.85 -10.24
N VAL A 230 1.94 13.74 -11.09
CA VAL A 230 1.20 14.91 -10.64
C VAL A 230 -0.22 14.46 -10.41
N MET A 231 -0.60 14.27 -9.15
CA MET A 231 -1.96 13.86 -8.80
C MET A 231 -2.94 15.00 -9.03
N PRO A 232 -4.16 14.71 -9.53
CA PRO A 232 -5.25 15.68 -9.52
C PRO A 232 -5.45 16.22 -8.10
N GLY A 233 -5.50 17.54 -7.96
CA GLY A 233 -5.59 18.21 -6.66
C GLY A 233 -4.26 18.71 -6.11
N ASN A 234 -3.10 18.17 -6.48
CA ASN A 234 -1.81 18.67 -5.98
C ASN A 234 -1.54 20.14 -6.36
N TYR A 235 -1.93 20.55 -7.57
CA TYR A 235 -1.86 21.94 -8.00
C TYR A 235 -3.11 22.76 -7.66
N ASN A 236 -4.15 22.13 -7.12
CA ASN A 236 -5.37 22.76 -6.61
C ASN A 236 -5.34 22.93 -5.08
N ILE A 237 -4.26 22.60 -4.41
CA ILE A 237 -4.06 22.71 -2.96
C ILE A 237 -4.37 24.14 -2.46
N GLY A 238 -4.11 25.17 -3.28
CA GLY A 238 -4.46 26.55 -2.96
C GLY A 238 -5.96 26.86 -2.97
N VAL A 239 -6.83 25.95 -3.37
CA VAL A 239 -8.26 26.21 -3.65
C VAL A 239 -9.18 25.55 -2.61
N GLY A 240 -8.80 25.52 -1.34
CA GLY A 240 -9.70 25.16 -0.26
C GLY A 240 -9.52 23.79 0.37
N GLU A 241 -8.61 22.99 -0.12
CA GLU A 241 -8.38 21.64 0.40
C GLU A 241 -7.25 21.57 1.44
N CYS A 242 -6.41 22.59 1.53
CA CYS A 242 -5.31 22.68 2.48
C CYS A 242 -5.47 23.92 3.39
N PRO A 243 -5.96 23.74 4.63
CA PRO A 243 -6.27 24.88 5.52
C PRO A 243 -5.08 25.80 5.81
N TRP A 244 -3.87 25.28 5.96
CA TRP A 244 -2.67 26.09 6.23
C TRP A 244 -2.25 26.93 5.02
N TRP A 245 -2.45 26.44 3.79
CA TRP A 245 -2.19 27.19 2.56
C TRP A 245 -3.15 28.39 2.44
N ASN A 246 -4.43 28.17 2.72
CA ASN A 246 -5.43 29.22 2.71
C ASN A 246 -5.16 30.31 3.75
N LEU A 247 -4.54 29.99 4.89
CA LEU A 247 -4.11 30.95 5.89
C LEU A 247 -2.96 31.84 5.38
N ASN A 248 -2.11 31.33 4.49
CA ASN A 248 -0.99 32.09 3.91
C ASN A 248 -1.39 32.95 2.70
N LEU A 249 -2.47 32.59 2.00
CA LEU A 249 -3.00 33.42 0.92
C LEU A 249 -3.80 34.66 1.42
N LYS A 250 -4.16 34.68 2.69
CA LYS A 250 -4.91 35.82 3.32
C LYS A 250 -3.99 36.88 3.96
N LYS A 251 -2.68 36.73 3.83
CA LYS A 251 -1.68 37.73 4.23
C LYS A 251 -1.19 38.50 3.00
#